data_fb1da59990ecc1328112b991e380bfee
#
_entry.id   fb1da59990ecc1328112b991e380bfee
#
_cell.length_a   1.000
_cell.length_b   1.000
_cell.length_c   1.000
_cell.angle_alpha   90.00
_cell.angle_beta   90.00
_cell.angle_gamma   90.00
#
_symmetry.space_group_name_H-M   'P 1'
#
loop_
_entity.id
_entity.type
_entity.pdbx_description
1 polymer ?
#
loop_
_entity_poly.entity_id
_entity_poly.type
_entity_poly.pdbx_seq_one_letter_code
_entity_poly.pdbx_strand_id
1 'polypeptide(L)'
;MLPKPSNGCLPTAAANTMSQPQTPLRALLLHGIHMHAWVMLPLAWQLRRHNIHSRCFGYYSIAQTLPQHSRRLAEAVRRHYQQHQEPLHFICHSLGGLVLRRFAADYPELVRGRSVTLATPHLGSETANRLHRYAPALLGGAYQNGLDGNLPPWPPQLELGCIAGNHHLGVGQIVGLQGEGDGTVLLSETRPANCRDYLILPVNHSAMLTDPTVARQTAHFLRHGCFEHELEEHNKP
;
A
#
# COMPACT_ATOMS: atom_id res chain seq x y z
N MET A 1 0.79 2.36 -26.39
CA MET A 1 1.76 3.47 -26.17
C MET A 1 1.73 3.76 -24.68
N LEU A 2 2.70 3.27 -23.91
CA LEU A 2 2.77 3.46 -22.45
C LEU A 2 3.18 4.90 -22.16
N PRO A 3 2.57 5.60 -21.19
CA PRO A 3 2.97 6.94 -20.81
C PRO A 3 4.37 6.90 -20.15
N LYS A 4 5.22 7.87 -20.53
CA LYS A 4 6.56 8.06 -19.96
C LYS A 4 6.52 8.21 -18.45
N PRO A 5 7.53 7.69 -17.71
CA PRO A 5 7.64 7.91 -16.27
C PRO A 5 7.84 9.41 -15.98
N SER A 6 7.04 9.92 -15.06
CA SER A 6 7.18 11.27 -14.55
C SER A 6 8.45 11.40 -13.71
N ASN A 7 9.23 12.41 -13.98
CA ASN A 7 10.38 12.99 -13.28
C ASN A 7 10.95 12.12 -12.12
N GLY A 8 11.99 11.36 -12.45
CA GLY A 8 12.76 10.61 -11.46
C GLY A 8 13.39 11.53 -10.40
N CYS A 9 13.38 11.05 -9.16
CA CYS A 9 14.15 11.62 -8.07
C CYS A 9 15.63 11.65 -8.50
N LEU A 10 16.24 12.83 -8.58
CA LEU A 10 17.66 12.95 -8.89
C LEU A 10 18.46 12.30 -7.75
N PRO A 11 19.50 11.50 -8.05
CA PRO A 11 20.37 10.93 -7.03
C PRO A 11 21.09 12.06 -6.29
N THR A 12 20.82 12.20 -5.00
CA THR A 12 21.68 13.01 -4.13
C THR A 12 23.04 12.29 -4.00
N ALA A 13 24.10 12.96 -4.45
CA ALA A 13 25.47 12.50 -4.28
C ALA A 13 25.70 12.09 -2.82
N ALA A 14 26.32 10.92 -2.62
CA ALA A 14 26.73 10.41 -1.32
C ALA A 14 27.75 11.36 -0.68
N ALA A 15 27.28 12.37 0.02
CA ALA A 15 28.10 13.10 0.96
C ALA A 15 28.20 12.26 2.24
N ASN A 16 29.40 11.88 2.59
CA ASN A 16 29.77 11.21 3.83
C ASN A 16 29.57 12.20 5.01
N THR A 17 28.32 12.41 5.40
CA THR A 17 27.93 13.17 6.57
C THR A 17 27.54 12.18 7.66
N MET A 18 28.21 12.24 8.81
CA MET A 18 27.82 11.56 10.04
C MET A 18 26.30 11.70 10.18
N SER A 19 25.59 10.55 10.11
CA SER A 19 24.14 10.51 10.04
C SER A 19 23.55 11.14 11.29
N GLN A 20 22.93 12.31 11.13
CA GLN A 20 22.10 12.90 12.16
C GLN A 20 21.01 11.87 12.56
N PRO A 21 20.69 11.74 13.85
CA PRO A 21 19.64 10.80 14.27
C PRO A 21 18.33 11.15 13.52
N GLN A 22 17.90 10.23 12.68
CA GLN A 22 16.69 10.44 11.89
C GLN A 22 15.48 10.58 12.82
N THR A 23 14.67 11.61 12.65
CA THR A 23 13.42 11.79 13.40
C THR A 23 12.51 10.57 13.25
N PRO A 24 12.00 10.00 14.37
CA PRO A 24 11.06 8.89 14.30
C PRO A 24 9.80 9.26 13.51
N LEU A 25 9.40 8.41 12.57
CA LEU A 25 8.12 8.55 11.87
C LEU A 25 7.04 7.73 12.58
N ARG A 26 5.78 8.19 12.49
CA ARG A 26 4.61 7.44 12.97
C ARG A 26 3.80 6.92 11.79
N ALA A 27 3.40 5.64 11.83
CA ALA A 27 2.62 5.02 10.77
C ALA A 27 1.46 4.19 11.31
N LEU A 28 0.38 4.13 10.52
CA LEU A 28 -0.75 3.24 10.75
C LEU A 28 -0.76 2.17 9.66
N LEU A 29 -0.80 0.90 10.08
CA LEU A 29 -0.78 -0.26 9.20
C LEU A 29 -2.18 -0.84 9.05
N LEU A 30 -2.63 -1.05 7.80
CA LEU A 30 -3.93 -1.66 7.47
C LEU A 30 -3.70 -3.00 6.76
N HIS A 31 -4.36 -4.05 7.25
CA HIS A 31 -4.24 -5.42 6.73
C HIS A 31 -5.15 -5.68 5.49
N GLY A 32 -5.00 -6.84 4.87
CA GLY A 32 -5.80 -7.30 3.73
C GLY A 32 -7.12 -7.96 4.12
N ILE A 33 -7.82 -8.50 3.11
CA ILE A 33 -9.07 -9.28 3.28
C ILE A 33 -8.78 -10.58 4.06
N HIS A 34 -9.74 -11.03 4.87
CA HIS A 34 -9.64 -12.24 5.73
C HIS A 34 -8.46 -12.23 6.71
N MET A 35 -7.86 -11.06 6.95
CA MET A 35 -6.76 -10.90 7.89
C MET A 35 -7.20 -10.17 9.16
N HIS A 36 -6.30 -10.18 10.13
CA HIS A 36 -6.42 -9.41 11.38
C HIS A 36 -5.21 -8.48 11.55
N ALA A 37 -5.33 -7.48 12.39
CA ALA A 37 -4.28 -6.48 12.63
C ALA A 37 -2.90 -7.10 12.95
N TRP A 38 -2.85 -8.22 13.68
CA TRP A 38 -1.61 -8.88 14.09
C TRP A 38 -0.78 -9.43 12.92
N VAL A 39 -1.39 -9.70 11.75
CA VAL A 39 -0.68 -10.15 10.55
C VAL A 39 0.32 -9.10 10.05
N MET A 40 0.11 -7.82 10.39
CA MET A 40 1.00 -6.71 10.05
C MET A 40 2.21 -6.57 10.99
N LEU A 41 2.29 -7.35 12.08
CA LEU A 41 3.36 -7.24 13.08
C LEU A 41 4.77 -7.53 12.54
N PRO A 42 4.99 -8.52 11.65
CA PRO A 42 6.32 -8.73 11.07
C PRO A 42 6.82 -7.49 10.31
N LEU A 43 5.96 -6.87 9.49
CA LEU A 43 6.30 -5.63 8.80
C LEU A 43 6.53 -4.49 9.80
N ALA A 44 5.69 -4.35 10.81
CA ALA A 44 5.84 -3.35 11.86
C ALA A 44 7.19 -3.47 12.58
N TRP A 45 7.63 -4.70 12.87
CA TRP A 45 8.92 -4.97 13.50
C TRP A 45 10.09 -4.59 12.58
N GLN A 46 10.02 -4.88 11.30
CA GLN A 46 11.05 -4.46 10.34
C GLN A 46 11.10 -2.94 10.18
N LEU A 47 9.95 -2.28 10.07
CA LEU A 47 9.85 -0.82 9.98
C LEU A 47 10.48 -0.12 11.21
N ARG A 48 10.41 -0.73 12.40
CA ARG A 48 11.06 -0.21 13.60
C ARG A 48 12.57 -0.10 13.46
N ARG A 49 13.21 -0.99 12.69
CA ARG A 49 14.66 -0.93 12.37
C ARG A 49 15.00 0.29 11.51
N HIS A 50 14.02 0.82 10.79
CA HIS A 50 14.11 2.06 10.02
C HIS A 50 13.57 3.27 10.77
N ASN A 51 13.50 3.21 12.11
CA ASN A 51 12.98 4.27 12.98
C ASN A 51 11.56 4.74 12.62
N ILE A 52 10.68 3.79 12.26
CA ILE A 52 9.25 4.01 12.01
C ILE A 52 8.46 3.28 13.09
N HIS A 53 7.77 4.05 13.92
CA HIS A 53 6.90 3.54 14.97
C HIS A 53 5.49 3.36 14.41
N SER A 54 5.07 2.13 14.27
CA SER A 54 3.79 1.81 13.64
C SER A 54 2.81 1.16 14.60
N ARG A 55 1.52 1.39 14.34
CA ARG A 55 0.39 0.72 15.00
C ARG A 55 -0.45 0.01 13.94
N CYS A 56 -0.97 -1.17 14.28
CA CYS A 56 -1.84 -1.93 13.39
C CYS A 56 -3.30 -1.55 13.65
N PHE A 57 -4.02 -1.16 12.60
CA PHE A 57 -5.44 -0.85 12.65
C PHE A 57 -6.25 -2.10 12.33
N GLY A 58 -7.07 -2.54 13.29
CA GLY A 58 -7.94 -3.69 13.14
C GLY A 58 -9.32 -3.30 12.63
N TYR A 59 -9.83 -4.05 11.63
CA TYR A 59 -11.18 -3.90 11.09
C TYR A 59 -11.71 -5.25 10.58
N TYR A 60 -13.03 -5.36 10.48
CA TYR A 60 -13.70 -6.58 10.00
C TYR A 60 -13.83 -6.54 8.48
N SER A 61 -12.83 -7.06 7.78
CA SER A 61 -12.60 -6.83 6.34
C SER A 61 -13.78 -7.18 5.42
N ILE A 62 -14.61 -8.17 5.78
CA ILE A 62 -15.76 -8.60 4.97
C ILE A 62 -17.12 -8.25 5.59
N ALA A 63 -17.18 -8.01 6.92
CA ALA A 63 -18.45 -7.75 7.60
C ALA A 63 -18.97 -6.32 7.45
N GLN A 64 -18.13 -5.41 6.99
CA GLN A 64 -18.44 -4.00 6.81
C GLN A 64 -18.00 -3.50 5.43
N THR A 65 -18.65 -2.43 4.95
CA THR A 65 -18.32 -1.79 3.68
C THR A 65 -17.13 -0.85 3.80
N LEU A 66 -16.50 -0.50 2.68
CA LEU A 66 -15.37 0.46 2.67
C LEU A 66 -15.75 1.83 3.26
N PRO A 67 -16.94 2.42 3.00
CA PRO A 67 -17.36 3.65 3.68
C PRO A 67 -17.46 3.52 5.21
N GLN A 68 -17.85 2.35 5.73
CA GLN A 68 -17.88 2.12 7.19
C GLN A 68 -16.45 2.02 7.76
N HIS A 69 -15.54 1.35 7.04
CA HIS A 69 -14.12 1.32 7.43
C HIS A 69 -13.48 2.71 7.36
N SER A 70 -13.78 3.50 6.32
CA SER A 70 -13.33 4.89 6.16
C SER A 70 -13.70 5.75 7.38
N ARG A 71 -14.96 5.70 7.82
CA ARG A 71 -15.42 6.43 9.03
C ARG A 71 -14.68 6.00 10.29
N ARG A 72 -14.54 4.69 10.53
CA ARG A 72 -13.79 4.17 11.70
C ARG A 72 -12.32 4.57 11.67
N LEU A 73 -11.70 4.58 10.48
CA LEU A 73 -10.33 5.03 10.30
C LEU A 73 -10.22 6.53 10.61
N ALA A 74 -11.17 7.35 10.13
CA ALA A 74 -11.20 8.78 10.42
C ALA A 74 -11.28 9.08 11.93
N GLU A 75 -12.10 8.33 12.66
CA GLU A 75 -12.16 8.46 14.13
C GLU A 75 -10.82 8.09 14.81
N ALA A 76 -10.16 7.03 14.34
CA ALA A 76 -8.86 6.63 14.88
C ALA A 76 -7.76 7.67 14.60
N VAL A 77 -7.77 8.24 13.38
CA VAL A 77 -6.81 9.28 12.97
C VAL A 77 -7.07 10.60 13.74
N ARG A 78 -8.33 11.00 13.91
CA ARG A 78 -8.67 12.18 14.74
C ARG A 78 -8.18 12.02 16.17
N ARG A 79 -8.40 10.84 16.79
CA ARG A 79 -7.86 10.56 18.14
C ARG A 79 -6.33 10.62 18.18
N HIS A 80 -5.66 10.15 17.11
CA HIS A 80 -4.21 10.27 17.01
C HIS A 80 -3.78 11.75 17.03
N TYR A 81 -4.42 12.61 16.22
CA TYR A 81 -4.07 14.03 16.15
C TYR A 81 -4.48 14.87 17.35
N GLN A 82 -5.36 14.36 18.22
CA GLN A 82 -5.60 14.97 19.53
C GLN A 82 -4.41 14.79 20.50
N GLN A 83 -3.61 13.75 20.31
CA GLN A 83 -2.49 13.39 21.18
C GLN A 83 -1.12 13.70 20.56
N HIS A 84 -1.05 13.81 19.24
CA HIS A 84 0.20 13.93 18.48
C HIS A 84 0.03 14.96 17.36
N GLN A 85 1.02 15.84 17.23
CA GLN A 85 1.04 16.85 16.16
C GLN A 85 1.77 16.37 14.90
N GLU A 86 2.61 15.35 15.02
CA GLU A 86 3.40 14.83 13.91
C GLU A 86 2.51 14.16 12.84
N PRO A 87 2.90 14.26 11.57
CA PRO A 87 2.19 13.59 10.48
C PRO A 87 2.07 12.08 10.72
N LEU A 88 0.89 11.53 10.52
CA LEU A 88 0.66 10.09 10.52
C LEU A 88 0.76 9.57 9.09
N HIS A 89 1.68 8.64 8.86
CA HIS A 89 1.86 7.93 7.60
C HIS A 89 0.96 6.70 7.52
N PHE A 90 0.71 6.19 6.33
CA PHE A 90 -0.12 5.02 6.12
C PHE A 90 0.63 3.95 5.32
N ILE A 91 0.54 2.69 5.78
CA ILE A 91 1.13 1.54 5.10
C ILE A 91 0.05 0.46 5.03
N CYS A 92 -0.40 0.13 3.82
CA CYS A 92 -1.61 -0.64 3.63
C CYS A 92 -1.38 -1.82 2.70
N HIS A 93 -1.75 -3.02 3.14
CA HIS A 93 -1.64 -4.23 2.34
C HIS A 93 -2.98 -4.60 1.70
N SER A 94 -2.95 -4.91 0.40
CA SER A 94 -4.09 -5.47 -0.34
C SER A 94 -5.38 -4.64 -0.17
N LEU A 95 -6.48 -5.21 0.33
CA LEU A 95 -7.72 -4.50 0.64
C LEU A 95 -7.51 -3.27 1.53
N GLY A 96 -6.54 -3.29 2.44
CA GLY A 96 -6.22 -2.15 3.30
C GLY A 96 -5.91 -0.88 2.53
N GLY A 97 -5.31 -0.99 1.34
CA GLY A 97 -5.07 0.14 0.45
C GLY A 97 -6.35 0.69 -0.19
N LEU A 98 -7.36 -0.14 -0.43
CA LEU A 98 -8.67 0.32 -0.90
C LEU A 98 -9.44 1.05 0.23
N VAL A 99 -9.34 0.55 1.46
CA VAL A 99 -9.87 1.26 2.65
C VAL A 99 -9.21 2.62 2.81
N LEU A 100 -7.88 2.69 2.68
CA LEU A 100 -7.13 3.95 2.71
C LEU A 100 -7.55 4.89 1.57
N ARG A 101 -7.70 4.37 0.35
CA ARG A 101 -8.13 5.18 -0.80
C ARG A 101 -9.52 5.78 -0.59
N ARG A 102 -10.45 5.01 -0.05
CA ARG A 102 -11.78 5.50 0.33
C ARG A 102 -11.68 6.58 1.42
N PHE A 103 -10.87 6.33 2.44
CA PHE A 103 -10.62 7.29 3.52
C PHE A 103 -9.99 8.59 3.00
N ALA A 104 -8.99 8.51 2.13
CA ALA A 104 -8.33 9.68 1.54
C ALA A 104 -9.29 10.53 0.69
N ALA A 105 -10.25 9.89 0.01
CA ALA A 105 -11.29 10.61 -0.75
C ALA A 105 -12.34 11.26 0.15
N ASP A 106 -12.75 10.58 1.25
CA ASP A 106 -13.76 11.09 2.18
C ASP A 106 -13.21 12.15 3.13
N TYR A 107 -11.92 12.06 3.53
CA TYR A 107 -11.30 12.88 4.58
C TYR A 107 -9.85 13.25 4.20
N PRO A 108 -9.62 13.93 3.07
CA PRO A 108 -8.26 14.23 2.58
C PRO A 108 -7.44 15.07 3.56
N GLU A 109 -8.08 15.90 4.39
CA GLU A 109 -7.44 16.74 5.40
C GLU A 109 -6.83 15.95 6.57
N LEU A 110 -7.25 14.70 6.74
CA LEU A 110 -6.71 13.80 7.76
C LEU A 110 -5.47 13.02 7.27
N VAL A 111 -5.18 13.02 5.99
CA VAL A 111 -3.97 12.38 5.42
C VAL A 111 -2.85 13.41 5.39
N ARG A 112 -2.16 13.60 6.52
CA ARG A 112 -1.08 14.59 6.65
C ARG A 112 0.30 14.03 6.36
N GLY A 113 0.45 12.70 6.36
CA GLY A 113 1.69 12.00 6.02
C GLY A 113 1.61 11.32 4.66
N ARG A 114 2.69 10.69 4.25
CA ARG A 114 2.78 9.89 3.02
C ARG A 114 2.09 8.54 3.18
N SER A 115 1.67 7.97 2.07
CA SER A 115 1.00 6.68 2.01
C SER A 115 1.76 5.71 1.12
N VAL A 116 1.87 4.44 1.57
CA VAL A 116 2.41 3.35 0.75
C VAL A 116 1.40 2.21 0.73
N THR A 117 1.08 1.73 -0.47
CA THR A 117 0.25 0.54 -0.66
C THR A 117 1.09 -0.62 -1.16
N LEU A 118 0.84 -1.80 -0.59
CA LEU A 118 1.53 -3.06 -0.87
C LEU A 118 0.53 -4.00 -1.53
N ALA A 119 0.74 -4.37 -2.79
CA ALA A 119 -0.12 -5.28 -3.55
C ALA A 119 -1.62 -4.91 -3.51
N THR A 120 -1.96 -3.63 -3.58
CA THR A 120 -3.35 -3.18 -3.55
C THR A 120 -3.93 -3.14 -4.97
N PRO A 121 -5.08 -3.82 -5.22
CA PRO A 121 -5.73 -3.81 -6.53
C PRO A 121 -6.55 -2.51 -6.73
N HIS A 122 -5.86 -1.41 -6.95
CA HIS A 122 -6.47 -0.06 -7.08
C HIS A 122 -7.45 0.07 -8.25
N LEU A 123 -7.31 -0.76 -9.29
CA LEU A 123 -8.13 -0.72 -10.51
C LEU A 123 -9.20 -1.83 -10.52
N GLY A 124 -9.44 -2.46 -9.38
CA GLY A 124 -10.30 -3.63 -9.23
C GLY A 124 -9.48 -4.93 -9.20
N SER A 125 -10.09 -6.03 -8.77
CA SER A 125 -9.43 -7.33 -8.61
C SER A 125 -10.10 -8.39 -9.46
N GLU A 126 -9.42 -8.91 -10.46
CA GLU A 126 -9.91 -10.03 -11.29
C GLU A 126 -10.08 -11.30 -10.45
N THR A 127 -9.19 -11.54 -9.49
CA THR A 127 -9.33 -12.63 -8.52
C THR A 127 -10.65 -12.49 -7.74
N ALA A 128 -10.95 -11.29 -7.24
CA ALA A 128 -12.19 -11.04 -6.52
C ALA A 128 -13.42 -11.13 -7.44
N ASN A 129 -13.35 -10.63 -8.68
CA ASN A 129 -14.42 -10.72 -9.66
C ASN A 129 -14.79 -12.17 -9.97
N ARG A 130 -13.79 -13.04 -10.14
CA ARG A 130 -14.00 -14.47 -10.34
C ARG A 130 -14.61 -15.12 -9.11
N LEU A 131 -14.05 -14.85 -7.94
CA LEU A 131 -14.57 -15.40 -6.69
C LEU A 131 -16.00 -14.95 -6.39
N HIS A 132 -16.32 -13.70 -6.70
CA HIS A 132 -17.66 -13.13 -6.50
C HIS A 132 -18.76 -13.88 -7.28
N ARG A 133 -18.42 -14.39 -8.48
CA ARG A 133 -19.37 -15.15 -9.31
C ARG A 133 -19.81 -16.47 -8.67
N TYR A 134 -18.94 -17.10 -7.88
CA TYR A 134 -19.17 -18.42 -7.30
C TYR A 134 -19.44 -18.38 -5.79
N ALA A 135 -18.86 -17.44 -5.08
CA ALA A 135 -18.91 -17.36 -3.62
C ALA A 135 -18.91 -15.90 -3.11
N PRO A 136 -19.93 -15.09 -3.43
CA PRO A 136 -19.96 -13.66 -3.09
C PRO A 136 -19.86 -13.40 -1.59
N ALA A 137 -20.34 -14.31 -0.75
CA ALA A 137 -20.27 -14.21 0.70
C ALA A 137 -18.84 -14.14 1.24
N LEU A 138 -17.85 -14.69 0.53
CA LEU A 138 -16.43 -14.63 0.91
C LEU A 138 -15.87 -13.21 0.79
N LEU A 139 -16.45 -12.35 -0.02
CA LEU A 139 -16.01 -10.98 -0.20
C LEU A 139 -16.82 -9.98 0.63
N GLY A 140 -18.09 -10.31 0.88
CA GLY A 140 -18.99 -9.50 1.72
C GLY A 140 -18.97 -8.02 1.34
N GLY A 141 -18.89 -7.14 2.33
CA GLY A 141 -18.85 -5.70 2.16
C GLY A 141 -17.59 -5.14 1.51
N ALA A 142 -16.56 -5.96 1.29
CA ALA A 142 -15.31 -5.54 0.65
C ALA A 142 -15.41 -5.47 -0.89
N TYR A 143 -16.41 -6.13 -1.49
CA TYR A 143 -16.51 -6.21 -2.94
C TYR A 143 -17.03 -4.91 -3.55
N GLN A 144 -18.27 -4.54 -3.22
CA GLN A 144 -18.94 -3.39 -3.81
C GLN A 144 -18.27 -2.07 -3.40
N ASN A 145 -17.99 -1.22 -4.37
CA ASN A 145 -17.23 0.03 -4.18
C ASN A 145 -15.86 -0.19 -3.52
N GLY A 146 -15.22 -1.29 -3.89
CA GLY A 146 -13.91 -1.70 -3.37
C GLY A 146 -13.17 -2.58 -4.37
N LEU A 147 -13.26 -3.91 -4.16
CA LEU A 147 -12.60 -4.89 -5.02
C LEU A 147 -13.17 -4.95 -6.44
N ASP A 148 -14.38 -4.45 -6.68
CA ASP A 148 -14.99 -4.24 -8.00
C ASP A 148 -14.37 -3.08 -8.81
N GLY A 149 -13.45 -2.31 -8.22
CA GLY A 149 -12.77 -1.19 -8.85
C GLY A 149 -13.51 0.15 -8.80
N ASN A 150 -14.75 0.19 -8.31
CA ASN A 150 -15.60 1.40 -8.28
C ASN A 150 -15.26 2.31 -7.07
N LEU A 151 -14.03 2.77 -6.99
CA LEU A 151 -13.56 3.69 -5.94
C LEU A 151 -13.28 5.08 -6.51
N PRO A 152 -13.52 6.14 -5.72
CA PRO A 152 -13.06 7.48 -6.07
C PRO A 152 -11.56 7.47 -6.41
N PRO A 153 -11.08 8.37 -7.29
CA PRO A 153 -9.65 8.47 -7.57
C PRO A 153 -8.87 8.85 -6.30
N TRP A 154 -7.58 8.49 -6.25
CA TRP A 154 -6.69 8.99 -5.21
C TRP A 154 -6.55 10.52 -5.35
N PRO A 155 -6.71 11.31 -4.26
CA PRO A 155 -6.57 12.76 -4.32
C PRO A 155 -5.18 13.17 -4.80
N PRO A 156 -5.05 14.00 -5.87
CA PRO A 156 -3.76 14.27 -6.51
C PRO A 156 -2.78 15.06 -5.63
N GLN A 157 -3.27 15.74 -4.60
CA GLN A 157 -2.45 16.48 -3.63
C GLN A 157 -1.79 15.58 -2.57
N LEU A 158 -2.20 14.31 -2.46
CA LEU A 158 -1.67 13.37 -1.48
C LEU A 158 -0.62 12.45 -2.11
N GLU A 159 0.50 12.26 -1.41
CA GLU A 159 1.62 11.46 -1.89
C GLU A 159 1.36 9.96 -1.66
N LEU A 160 1.27 9.20 -2.75
CA LEU A 160 1.07 7.76 -2.75
C LEU A 160 2.22 7.05 -3.46
N GLY A 161 2.88 6.12 -2.76
CA GLY A 161 3.76 5.12 -3.34
C GLY A 161 3.04 3.77 -3.44
N CYS A 162 3.27 3.04 -4.54
CA CYS A 162 2.69 1.72 -4.72
C CYS A 162 3.80 0.69 -4.93
N ILE A 163 3.84 -0.35 -4.10
CA ILE A 163 4.72 -1.53 -4.29
C ILE A 163 3.85 -2.68 -4.77
N ALA A 164 4.22 -3.25 -5.92
CA ALA A 164 3.61 -4.43 -6.50
C ALA A 164 4.58 -5.62 -6.44
N GLY A 165 4.05 -6.83 -6.42
CA GLY A 165 4.84 -8.06 -6.51
C GLY A 165 4.67 -8.73 -7.88
N ASN A 166 5.71 -9.42 -8.34
CA ASN A 166 5.66 -10.19 -9.58
C ASN A 166 6.02 -11.67 -9.41
N HIS A 167 6.04 -12.17 -8.18
CA HIS A 167 6.29 -13.58 -7.92
C HIS A 167 4.97 -14.37 -7.81
N HIS A 168 4.70 -15.21 -8.80
CA HIS A 168 3.43 -15.90 -9.02
C HIS A 168 3.16 -17.06 -8.04
N LEU A 169 2.95 -16.79 -6.75
CA LEU A 169 2.50 -17.79 -5.77
C LEU A 169 1.33 -17.26 -4.96
N GLY A 170 0.11 -17.77 -5.20
CA GLY A 170 -1.06 -17.32 -4.44
C GLY A 170 -2.40 -17.87 -4.90
N VAL A 171 -3.48 -17.38 -4.30
CA VAL A 171 -4.88 -17.79 -4.53
C VAL A 171 -5.33 -17.56 -5.99
N GLY A 172 -4.75 -16.60 -6.68
CA GLY A 172 -5.05 -16.30 -8.08
C GLY A 172 -4.86 -17.50 -9.01
N GLN A 173 -3.86 -18.35 -8.73
CA GLN A 173 -3.63 -19.57 -9.51
C GLN A 173 -4.79 -20.55 -9.37
N ILE A 174 -5.39 -20.67 -8.19
CA ILE A 174 -6.54 -21.57 -7.92
C ILE A 174 -7.77 -21.13 -8.72
N VAL A 175 -7.97 -19.82 -8.89
CA VAL A 175 -9.08 -19.27 -9.66
C VAL A 175 -8.73 -19.03 -11.14
N GLY A 176 -7.58 -19.52 -11.60
CA GLY A 176 -7.16 -19.43 -13.00
C GLY A 176 -6.75 -18.03 -13.46
N LEU A 177 -6.21 -17.18 -12.57
CA LEU A 177 -5.70 -15.86 -12.88
C LEU A 177 -4.55 -15.97 -13.90
N GLN A 178 -4.61 -15.20 -14.97
CA GLN A 178 -3.55 -15.13 -15.99
C GLN A 178 -2.98 -13.71 -16.05
N GLY A 179 -1.67 -13.60 -16.22
CA GLY A 179 -0.94 -12.33 -16.30
C GLY A 179 0.10 -12.18 -15.20
N GLU A 180 0.93 -11.17 -15.33
CA GLU A 180 1.97 -10.86 -14.35
C GLU A 180 1.37 -10.32 -13.06
N GLY A 181 1.89 -10.80 -11.92
CA GLY A 181 1.43 -10.38 -10.60
C GLY A 181 2.05 -11.20 -9.47
N ASP A 182 1.55 -11.00 -8.27
CA ASP A 182 2.07 -11.59 -7.03
C ASP A 182 1.38 -12.92 -6.64
N GLY A 183 0.61 -13.50 -7.56
CA GLY A 183 -0.18 -14.70 -7.34
C GLY A 183 -1.58 -14.45 -6.79
N THR A 184 -1.98 -13.22 -6.50
CA THR A 184 -3.31 -12.84 -6.03
C THR A 184 -3.83 -11.59 -6.75
N VAL A 185 -2.96 -10.63 -7.01
CA VAL A 185 -3.24 -9.34 -7.66
C VAL A 185 -2.32 -9.20 -8.87
N LEU A 186 -2.88 -8.77 -10.02
CA LEU A 186 -2.13 -8.49 -11.22
C LEU A 186 -1.41 -7.14 -11.14
N LEU A 187 -0.25 -7.01 -11.79
CA LEU A 187 0.46 -5.72 -11.88
C LEU A 187 -0.43 -4.64 -12.49
N SER A 188 -1.24 -5.00 -13.50
CA SER A 188 -2.19 -4.09 -14.14
C SER A 188 -3.26 -3.51 -13.21
N GLU A 189 -3.50 -4.15 -12.06
CA GLU A 189 -4.50 -3.74 -11.07
C GLU A 189 -3.93 -2.76 -10.02
N THR A 190 -2.60 -2.66 -9.89
CA THR A 190 -1.95 -2.06 -8.71
C THR A 190 -1.60 -0.59 -8.84
N ARG A 191 -1.58 -0.01 -10.05
CA ARG A 191 -1.10 1.36 -10.29
C ARG A 191 -2.25 2.33 -10.60
N PRO A 192 -2.72 3.13 -9.63
CA PRO A 192 -3.72 4.18 -9.88
C PRO A 192 -3.07 5.38 -10.61
N ALA A 193 -3.90 6.19 -11.30
CA ALA A 193 -3.44 7.30 -12.13
C ALA A 193 -2.59 8.34 -11.37
N ASN A 194 -2.92 8.61 -10.11
CA ASN A 194 -2.24 9.59 -9.27
C ASN A 194 -1.20 8.97 -8.32
N CYS A 195 -0.66 7.80 -8.67
CA CYS A 195 0.46 7.20 -7.96
C CYS A 195 1.73 8.03 -8.22
N ARG A 196 2.34 8.55 -7.17
CA ARG A 196 3.55 9.37 -7.27
C ARG A 196 4.76 8.57 -7.71
N ASP A 197 4.91 7.36 -7.14
CA ASP A 197 6.00 6.45 -7.50
C ASP A 197 5.53 5.00 -7.41
N TYR A 198 6.09 4.14 -8.25
CA TYR A 198 5.67 2.76 -8.42
C TYR A 198 6.87 1.84 -8.51
N LEU A 199 6.90 0.81 -7.67
CA LEU A 199 7.99 -0.15 -7.60
C LEU A 199 7.45 -1.59 -7.73
N ILE A 200 8.11 -2.41 -8.54
CA ILE A 200 7.85 -3.84 -8.65
C ILE A 200 8.98 -4.60 -7.94
N LEU A 201 8.63 -5.54 -7.07
CA LEU A 201 9.58 -6.38 -6.36
C LEU A 201 9.30 -7.87 -6.62
N PRO A 202 10.34 -8.74 -6.60
CA PRO A 202 10.19 -10.18 -6.81
C PRO A 202 9.66 -10.88 -5.55
N VAL A 203 8.47 -10.50 -5.12
CA VAL A 203 7.78 -11.01 -3.92
C VAL A 203 6.37 -11.45 -4.26
N ASN A 204 5.84 -12.46 -3.56
CA ASN A 204 4.44 -12.84 -3.64
C ASN A 204 3.57 -12.03 -2.68
N HIS A 205 2.25 -12.14 -2.83
CA HIS A 205 1.26 -11.34 -2.11
C HIS A 205 1.43 -11.33 -0.59
N SER A 206 1.63 -12.49 0.02
CA SER A 206 1.76 -12.61 1.48
C SER A 206 3.18 -12.31 1.97
N ALA A 207 4.20 -12.63 1.18
CA ALA A 207 5.59 -12.39 1.53
C ALA A 207 5.93 -10.90 1.68
N MET A 208 5.14 -10.01 1.06
CA MET A 208 5.30 -8.56 1.25
C MET A 208 5.30 -8.10 2.70
N LEU A 209 4.64 -8.84 3.59
CA LEU A 209 4.55 -8.50 5.01
C LEU A 209 5.80 -8.91 5.81
N THR A 210 6.67 -9.72 5.22
CA THR A 210 7.87 -10.26 5.87
C THR A 210 9.17 -9.92 5.14
N ASP A 211 9.08 -9.38 3.93
CA ASP A 211 10.23 -9.09 3.11
C ASP A 211 10.96 -7.81 3.57
N PRO A 212 12.27 -7.87 3.87
CA PRO A 212 13.03 -6.72 4.35
C PRO A 212 13.21 -5.63 3.28
N THR A 213 13.19 -5.99 1.99
CA THR A 213 13.29 -5.01 0.90
C THR A 213 12.02 -4.18 0.82
N VAL A 214 10.85 -4.81 0.99
CA VAL A 214 9.56 -4.10 1.08
C VAL A 214 9.58 -3.11 2.24
N ALA A 215 10.07 -3.52 3.42
CA ALA A 215 10.16 -2.62 4.58
C ALA A 215 11.14 -1.46 4.33
N ARG A 216 12.31 -1.71 3.74
CA ARG A 216 13.31 -0.70 3.39
C ARG A 216 12.76 0.31 2.39
N GLN A 217 12.18 -0.16 1.29
CA GLN A 217 11.59 0.68 0.26
C GLN A 217 10.41 1.51 0.78
N THR A 218 9.57 0.90 1.62
CA THR A 218 8.49 1.61 2.31
C THR A 218 9.05 2.73 3.18
N ALA A 219 10.10 2.45 3.97
CA ALA A 219 10.74 3.45 4.83
C ALA A 219 11.35 4.59 4.01
N HIS A 220 11.99 4.26 2.89
CA HIS A 220 12.57 5.26 1.99
C HIS A 220 11.49 6.18 1.42
N PHE A 221 10.40 5.62 0.90
CA PHE A 221 9.30 6.43 0.37
C PHE A 221 8.68 7.34 1.43
N LEU A 222 8.45 6.84 2.65
CA LEU A 222 7.88 7.67 3.71
C LEU A 222 8.78 8.86 4.09
N ARG A 223 10.09 8.75 3.90
CA ARG A 223 11.05 9.84 4.18
C ARG A 223 11.22 10.78 3.00
N HIS A 224 11.31 10.24 1.80
CA HIS A 224 11.80 10.97 0.62
C HIS A 224 10.70 11.22 -0.43
N GLY A 225 9.57 10.50 -0.36
CA GLY A 225 8.49 10.61 -1.35
C GLY A 225 8.77 9.89 -2.67
N CYS A 226 9.80 9.06 -2.72
CA CYS A 226 10.15 8.18 -3.84
C CYS A 226 10.73 6.86 -3.32
N PHE A 227 10.74 5.82 -4.14
CA PHE A 227 11.46 4.58 -3.90
C PHE A 227 12.92 4.70 -4.36
N GLU A 228 13.78 3.81 -3.89
CA GLU A 228 15.12 3.63 -4.43
C GLU A 228 15.01 2.73 -5.67
N HIS A 229 15.05 3.33 -6.84
CA HIS A 229 15.17 2.59 -8.09
C HIS A 229 16.65 2.29 -8.34
N GLU A 230 16.97 1.04 -8.71
CA GLU A 230 18.30 0.70 -9.20
C GLU A 230 18.54 1.53 -10.46
N LEU A 231 19.68 2.22 -10.53
CA LEU A 231 20.12 2.85 -11.76
C LEU A 231 20.37 1.70 -12.74
N GLU A 232 19.59 1.61 -13.81
CA GLU A 232 19.99 0.78 -14.95
C GLU A 232 21.36 1.30 -15.38
N GLU A 233 22.43 0.57 -15.03
CA GLU A 233 23.72 0.78 -15.64
C GLU A 233 23.51 0.57 -17.14
N HIS A 234 23.47 1.66 -17.87
CA HIS A 234 23.55 1.66 -19.31
C HIS A 234 24.89 1.04 -19.68
N ASN A 235 24.91 -0.29 -19.81
CA ASN A 235 25.99 -0.99 -20.46
C ASN A 235 25.94 -0.55 -21.92
N LYS A 236 26.71 0.51 -22.24
CA LYS A 236 26.99 0.85 -23.64
C LYS A 236 27.86 -0.24 -24.23
N PRO A 237 27.54 -0.71 -25.45
CA PRO A 237 28.37 -1.63 -26.22
C PRO A 237 29.72 -1.03 -26.57
#